data_dc7f7b87b1c1db6f5dc10c7412503c70
#
_entry.id   dc7f7b87b1c1db6f5dc10c7412503c70
#
_cell.length_a   1.000
_cell.length_b   1.000
_cell.length_c   1.000
_cell.angle_alpha   90.00
_cell.angle_beta   90.00
_cell.angle_gamma   90.00
#
_symmetry.space_group_name_H-M   'P 1'
#
loop_
_entity.id
_entity.type
_entity.pdbx_description
1 polymer ?
#
loop_
_entity_poly.entity_id
_entity_poly.type
_entity_poly.pdbx_seq_one_letter_code
_entity_poly.pdbx_strand_id
1 'polypeptide(L)'
;MLAKSLKKIAKLSIVLLAGGALVSCTANSYRQDADRETYEAIAEKTNLVPGMTQRIGINEEKDIDLSSLPINVDSYKFLDNEADSELGANILSLNVALDLAFQHSQAYQTQKEALYLEALALTFDRYRYTPTFSAVGGADYQWDVEDQFVTDMQALTGMNVSSTSERVDASTSLGARYLLKGGGAIAVNLTNNFTRFLTGDISELGAGALIGSFTQP
;
A
#
# COMPACT_ATOMS: atom_id res chain seq x y z
N MET A 1 -46.49 3.00 7.86
CA MET A 1 -45.24 2.64 8.57
C MET A 1 -44.07 2.40 7.63
N LEU A 2 -44.24 1.82 6.47
CA LEU A 2 -43.16 1.51 5.48
C LEU A 2 -42.34 2.74 5.02
N ALA A 3 -42.94 3.90 4.78
CA ALA A 3 -42.23 5.09 4.30
C ALA A 3 -41.21 5.68 5.28
N LYS A 4 -41.44 5.52 6.60
CA LYS A 4 -40.46 5.93 7.64
C LYS A 4 -39.27 4.99 7.74
N SER A 5 -39.47 3.70 7.49
CA SER A 5 -38.41 2.69 7.46
C SER A 5 -37.49 2.86 6.24
N LEU A 6 -38.07 3.11 5.05
CA LEU A 6 -37.31 3.36 3.82
C LEU A 6 -36.39 4.60 3.94
N LYS A 7 -36.86 5.67 4.57
CA LYS A 7 -36.05 6.87 4.81
C LYS A 7 -34.91 6.65 5.78
N LYS A 8 -35.07 5.76 6.77
CA LYS A 8 -33.99 5.39 7.69
C LYS A 8 -32.91 4.54 6.99
N ILE A 9 -33.31 3.59 6.15
CA ILE A 9 -32.41 2.75 5.36
C ILE A 9 -31.62 3.60 4.35
N ALA A 10 -32.29 4.50 3.65
CA ALA A 10 -31.64 5.40 2.71
C ALA A 10 -30.62 6.34 3.38
N LYS A 11 -30.90 6.84 4.59
CA LYS A 11 -29.96 7.65 5.37
C LYS A 11 -28.76 6.82 5.85
N LEU A 12 -28.98 5.57 6.26
CA LEU A 12 -27.90 4.68 6.69
C LEU A 12 -26.98 4.32 5.52
N SER A 13 -27.52 4.04 4.33
CA SER A 13 -26.75 3.80 3.10
C SER A 13 -25.91 5.01 2.68
N ILE A 14 -26.43 6.22 2.80
CA ILE A 14 -25.70 7.45 2.45
C ILE A 14 -24.55 7.68 3.43
N VAL A 15 -24.73 7.41 4.72
CA VAL A 15 -23.67 7.53 5.73
C VAL A 15 -22.59 6.48 5.52
N LEU A 16 -22.96 5.25 5.13
CA LEU A 16 -21.97 4.19 4.83
C LEU A 16 -21.19 4.51 3.55
N LEU A 17 -21.83 5.02 2.50
CA LEU A 17 -21.16 5.44 1.26
C LEU A 17 -20.25 6.66 1.49
N ALA A 18 -20.67 7.63 2.28
CA ALA A 18 -19.86 8.79 2.63
C ALA A 18 -18.65 8.41 3.51
N GLY A 19 -18.79 7.43 4.42
CA GLY A 19 -17.69 6.90 5.21
C GLY A 19 -16.63 6.18 4.36
N GLY A 20 -17.04 5.43 3.35
CA GLY A 20 -16.12 4.74 2.43
C GLY A 20 -15.30 5.68 1.52
N ALA A 21 -15.86 6.83 1.16
CA ALA A 21 -15.18 7.81 0.30
C ALA A 21 -14.06 8.58 1.03
N LEU A 22 -14.10 8.65 2.36
CA LEU A 22 -13.10 9.38 3.16
C LEU A 22 -11.79 8.57 3.40
N VAL A 23 -11.76 7.28 3.09
CA VAL A 23 -10.59 6.39 3.31
C VAL A 23 -9.88 6.06 1.99
N SER A 24 -10.15 6.78 0.92
CA SER A 24 -9.43 6.62 -0.34
C SER A 24 -8.01 7.23 -0.24
N CYS A 25 -7.14 6.56 0.52
CA CYS A 25 -5.70 6.81 0.40
C CYS A 25 -5.28 6.40 -1.01
N THR A 26 -4.89 7.36 -1.83
CA THR A 26 -4.42 7.09 -3.18
C THR A 26 -3.07 6.36 -3.11
N ALA A 27 -2.78 5.49 -4.08
CA ALA A 27 -1.49 4.79 -4.18
C ALA A 27 -0.30 5.78 -4.14
N ASN A 28 -0.50 7.01 -4.64
CA ASN A 28 0.50 8.06 -4.61
C ASN A 28 0.83 8.55 -3.19
N SER A 29 -0.16 8.64 -2.29
CA SER A 29 0.07 9.01 -0.89
C SER A 29 0.94 7.97 -0.17
N TYR A 30 0.62 6.68 -0.35
CA TYR A 30 1.44 5.60 0.22
C TYR A 30 2.88 5.59 -0.30
N ARG A 31 3.06 5.88 -1.59
CA ARG A 31 4.38 5.98 -2.19
C ARG A 31 5.18 7.14 -1.58
N GLN A 32 4.59 8.32 -1.45
CA GLN A 32 5.23 9.48 -0.84
C GLN A 32 5.59 9.25 0.63
N ASP A 33 4.73 8.57 1.39
CA ASP A 33 5.01 8.23 2.78
C ASP A 33 6.16 7.22 2.89
N ALA A 34 6.19 6.18 2.04
CA ALA A 34 7.28 5.22 2.00
C ALA A 34 8.61 5.86 1.60
N ASP A 35 8.59 6.77 0.60
CA ASP A 35 9.78 7.53 0.18
C ASP A 35 10.30 8.39 1.35
N ARG A 36 9.40 9.11 2.03
CA ARG A 36 9.77 9.95 3.18
C ARG A 36 10.44 9.14 4.28
N GLU A 37 9.83 8.04 4.73
CA GLU A 37 10.37 7.18 5.78
C GLU A 37 11.72 6.58 5.38
N THR A 38 11.87 6.19 4.11
CA THR A 38 13.11 5.64 3.58
C THR A 38 14.24 6.68 3.61
N TYR A 39 13.98 7.90 3.14
CA TYR A 39 14.98 8.96 3.19
C TYR A 39 15.29 9.43 4.62
N GLU A 40 14.34 9.41 5.53
CA GLU A 40 14.57 9.67 6.96
C GLU A 40 15.50 8.59 7.57
N ALA A 41 15.28 7.31 7.23
CA ALA A 41 16.13 6.21 7.70
C ALA A 41 17.58 6.32 7.18
N ILE A 42 17.76 6.76 5.92
CA ILE A 42 19.09 7.03 5.36
C ILE A 42 19.73 8.22 6.08
N ALA A 43 19.00 9.32 6.24
CA ALA A 43 19.50 10.54 6.87
C ALA A 43 19.94 10.30 8.34
N GLU A 44 19.23 9.46 9.08
CA GLU A 44 19.59 9.06 10.44
C GLU A 44 20.99 8.43 10.51
N LYS A 45 21.40 7.69 9.48
CA LYS A 45 22.69 6.99 9.41
C LYS A 45 23.80 7.77 8.71
N THR A 46 23.44 8.76 7.90
CA THR A 46 24.39 9.57 7.13
C THR A 46 25.48 10.21 8.01
N ASN A 47 25.11 10.68 9.19
CA ASN A 47 26.07 11.30 10.13
C ASN A 47 27.15 10.34 10.68
N LEU A 48 26.92 9.02 10.54
CA LEU A 48 27.87 7.99 10.97
C LEU A 48 28.90 7.66 9.91
N VAL A 49 28.70 8.13 8.67
CA VAL A 49 29.58 7.83 7.52
C VAL A 49 30.40 9.07 7.16
N PRO A 50 31.73 9.07 7.35
CA PRO A 50 32.58 10.20 7.01
C PRO A 50 32.44 10.57 5.51
N GLY A 51 32.26 11.84 5.21
CA GLY A 51 32.20 12.34 3.83
C GLY A 51 30.88 12.13 3.09
N MET A 52 29.88 11.57 3.76
CA MET A 52 28.55 11.41 3.16
C MET A 52 27.75 12.71 3.27
N THR A 53 27.14 13.15 2.17
CA THR A 53 26.27 14.33 2.17
C THR A 53 24.94 14.04 2.85
N GLN A 54 24.37 15.03 3.56
CA GLN A 54 23.13 14.86 4.32
C GLN A 54 21.88 14.54 3.48
N ARG A 55 21.93 14.74 2.16
CA ARG A 55 20.83 14.45 1.26
C ARG A 55 21.31 13.53 0.14
N ILE A 56 20.78 12.33 0.12
CA ILE A 56 20.94 11.38 -0.97
C ILE A 56 19.59 11.28 -1.64
N GLY A 57 19.44 11.89 -2.82
CA GLY A 57 18.27 11.73 -3.68
C GLY A 57 18.61 10.83 -4.86
N ILE A 58 17.76 9.88 -5.20
CA ILE A 58 17.95 9.03 -6.39
C ILE A 58 17.73 9.86 -7.67
N ASN A 59 16.79 10.82 -7.63
CA ASN A 59 16.37 11.63 -8.79
C ASN A 59 16.89 13.07 -8.73
N GLU A 60 17.93 13.37 -7.98
CA GLU A 60 18.54 14.70 -8.03
C GLU A 60 19.42 14.81 -9.28
N GLU A 61 18.81 15.15 -10.40
CA GLU A 61 19.53 15.72 -11.55
C GLU A 61 19.92 17.16 -11.19
N LYS A 62 21.19 17.35 -10.90
CA LYS A 62 21.76 18.66 -10.75
C LYS A 62 22.31 19.05 -12.13
N ASP A 63 21.55 19.84 -12.88
CA ASP A 63 22.00 20.37 -14.16
C ASP A 63 23.28 21.18 -13.94
N ILE A 64 24.40 20.63 -14.37
CA ILE A 64 25.68 21.36 -14.40
C ILE A 64 25.70 22.12 -15.71
N ASP A 65 25.60 23.45 -15.63
CA ASP A 65 25.71 24.32 -16.80
C ASP A 65 27.16 24.37 -17.29
N LEU A 66 27.46 23.54 -18.27
CA LEU A 66 28.78 23.46 -18.90
C LEU A 66 29.10 24.72 -19.73
N SER A 67 28.10 25.54 -20.10
CA SER A 67 28.30 26.75 -20.88
C SER A 67 28.90 27.90 -20.05
N SER A 68 28.77 27.83 -18.72
CA SER A 68 29.34 28.79 -17.80
C SER A 68 30.80 28.53 -17.40
N LEU A 69 31.40 27.45 -17.90
CA LEU A 69 32.78 27.09 -17.58
C LEU A 69 33.78 28.03 -18.27
N PRO A 70 34.92 28.33 -17.61
CA PRO A 70 35.97 29.12 -18.19
C PRO A 70 36.57 28.41 -19.43
N ILE A 71 36.84 29.20 -20.46
CA ILE A 71 37.40 28.72 -21.70
C ILE A 71 38.91 28.90 -21.67
N ASN A 72 39.67 27.91 -22.16
CA ASN A 72 41.12 28.06 -22.35
C ASN A 72 41.43 29.05 -23.47
N VAL A 73 42.05 30.18 -23.13
CA VAL A 73 42.47 31.22 -24.04
C VAL A 73 43.99 31.20 -24.31
N ASP A 74 44.73 30.42 -23.55
CA ASP A 74 46.19 30.37 -23.62
C ASP A 74 46.67 29.10 -24.38
N SER A 75 47.61 29.27 -25.28
CA SER A 75 48.29 28.16 -25.93
C SER A 75 49.46 27.68 -25.06
N TYR A 76 49.39 26.46 -24.53
CA TYR A 76 50.43 25.88 -23.71
C TYR A 76 51.55 25.30 -24.57
N LYS A 77 52.70 25.94 -24.63
CA LYS A 77 53.88 25.52 -25.44
C LYS A 77 54.37 24.11 -25.12
N PHE A 78 54.06 23.53 -23.96
CA PHE A 78 54.47 22.19 -23.60
C PHE A 78 53.66 21.07 -24.25
N LEU A 79 52.52 21.42 -24.88
CA LEU A 79 51.65 20.48 -25.60
C LEU A 79 52.02 20.35 -27.09
N ASP A 80 52.99 21.14 -27.58
CA ASP A 80 53.50 21.15 -28.95
C ASP A 80 52.34 21.24 -30.00
N ASN A 81 52.17 20.28 -30.87
CA ASN A 81 51.16 20.30 -31.93
C ASN A 81 49.69 20.12 -31.38
N GLU A 82 49.52 19.67 -30.15
CA GLU A 82 48.21 19.52 -29.51
C GLU A 82 47.72 20.81 -28.83
N ALA A 83 48.63 21.81 -28.65
CA ALA A 83 48.30 23.06 -28.00
C ALA A 83 47.18 23.84 -28.69
N ASP A 84 47.12 23.76 -30.04
CA ASP A 84 46.10 24.46 -30.84
C ASP A 84 44.72 23.77 -30.74
N SER A 85 44.69 22.47 -30.45
CA SER A 85 43.42 21.72 -30.26
C SER A 85 42.73 22.02 -28.93
N GLU A 86 43.47 22.54 -27.94
CA GLU A 86 42.94 22.93 -26.64
C GLU A 86 42.47 24.39 -26.55
N LEU A 87 42.80 25.18 -27.55
CA LEU A 87 42.30 26.57 -27.65
C LEU A 87 40.76 26.56 -27.78
N GLY A 88 40.09 27.26 -26.89
CA GLY A 88 38.62 27.29 -26.84
C GLY A 88 37.96 26.11 -26.10
N ALA A 89 38.75 25.18 -25.57
CA ALA A 89 38.24 24.09 -24.73
C ALA A 89 37.75 24.60 -23.36
N ASN A 90 36.70 24.00 -22.83
CA ASN A 90 36.20 24.32 -21.51
C ASN A 90 37.15 23.76 -20.43
N ILE A 91 37.52 24.57 -19.45
CA ILE A 91 38.36 24.18 -18.34
C ILE A 91 37.47 23.57 -17.25
N LEU A 92 37.57 22.27 -17.01
CA LEU A 92 36.93 21.60 -15.89
C LEU A 92 37.82 21.65 -14.64
N SER A 93 37.35 22.27 -13.58
CA SER A 93 37.97 22.09 -12.27
C SER A 93 37.73 20.65 -11.77
N LEU A 94 38.63 20.16 -10.89
CA LEU A 94 38.51 18.82 -10.33
C LEU A 94 37.15 18.61 -9.64
N ASN A 95 36.61 19.60 -8.95
CA ASN A 95 35.32 19.52 -8.27
C ASN A 95 34.16 19.36 -9.27
N VAL A 96 34.16 20.13 -10.36
CA VAL A 96 33.13 20.04 -11.41
C VAL A 96 33.26 18.70 -12.16
N ALA A 97 34.49 18.23 -12.43
CA ALA A 97 34.72 16.93 -13.03
C ALA A 97 34.20 15.77 -12.16
N LEU A 98 34.41 15.85 -10.86
CA LEU A 98 33.89 14.87 -9.90
C LEU A 98 32.37 14.90 -9.83
N ASP A 99 31.76 16.09 -9.74
CA ASP A 99 30.29 16.23 -9.72
C ASP A 99 29.67 15.66 -11.01
N LEU A 100 30.28 15.92 -12.16
CA LEU A 100 29.84 15.37 -13.44
C LEU A 100 30.00 13.83 -13.47
N ALA A 101 31.12 13.33 -12.99
CA ALA A 101 31.36 11.88 -12.89
C ALA A 101 30.35 11.20 -11.99
N PHE A 102 29.99 11.78 -10.84
CA PHE A 102 28.97 11.22 -9.95
C PHE A 102 27.56 11.23 -10.55
N GLN A 103 27.24 12.25 -11.33
CA GLN A 103 25.95 12.32 -12.02
C GLN A 103 25.81 11.27 -13.13
N HIS A 104 26.86 11.07 -13.92
CA HIS A 104 26.82 10.20 -15.10
C HIS A 104 27.39 8.79 -14.85
N SER A 105 27.91 8.49 -13.66
CA SER A 105 28.41 7.16 -13.32
C SER A 105 27.24 6.20 -13.04
N GLN A 106 26.99 5.28 -13.97
CA GLN A 106 25.99 4.22 -13.78
C GLN A 106 26.28 3.37 -12.55
N ALA A 107 27.55 3.09 -12.27
CA ALA A 107 27.93 2.32 -11.09
C ALA A 107 27.55 3.05 -9.78
N TYR A 108 27.75 4.36 -9.72
CA TYR A 108 27.37 5.17 -8.58
C TYR A 108 25.83 5.23 -8.41
N GLN A 109 25.09 5.42 -9.51
CA GLN A 109 23.63 5.41 -9.47
C GLN A 109 23.09 4.05 -8.97
N THR A 110 23.65 2.94 -9.47
CA THR A 110 23.28 1.60 -9.00
C THR A 110 23.50 1.42 -7.50
N GLN A 111 24.58 1.97 -6.95
CA GLN A 111 24.84 1.91 -5.50
C GLN A 111 23.86 2.79 -4.70
N LYS A 112 23.46 3.95 -5.21
CA LYS A 112 22.43 4.80 -4.60
C LYS A 112 21.07 4.09 -4.58
N GLU A 113 20.71 3.46 -5.69
CA GLU A 113 19.47 2.67 -5.80
C GLU A 113 19.49 1.48 -4.85
N ALA A 114 20.61 0.75 -4.75
CA ALA A 114 20.77 -0.35 -3.82
C ALA A 114 20.61 0.11 -2.35
N LEU A 115 21.22 1.24 -1.98
CA LEU A 115 21.08 1.83 -0.64
C LEU A 115 19.62 2.18 -0.35
N TYR A 116 18.92 2.77 -1.32
CA TYR A 116 17.50 3.11 -1.17
C TYR A 116 16.65 1.84 -0.98
N LEU A 117 16.87 0.79 -1.78
CA LEU A 117 16.14 -0.47 -1.67
C LEU A 117 16.36 -1.15 -0.32
N GLU A 118 17.58 -1.15 0.21
CA GLU A 118 17.88 -1.68 1.55
C GLU A 118 17.20 -0.84 2.65
N ALA A 119 17.20 0.47 2.53
CA ALA A 119 16.49 1.34 3.46
C ALA A 119 14.97 1.13 3.40
N LEU A 120 14.41 0.95 2.21
CA LEU A 120 12.99 0.63 2.00
C LEU A 120 12.64 -0.74 2.62
N ALA A 121 13.50 -1.74 2.48
CA ALA A 121 13.34 -3.04 3.13
C ALA A 121 13.35 -2.91 4.67
N LEU A 122 14.23 -2.07 5.21
CA LEU A 122 14.26 -1.79 6.65
C LEU A 122 12.97 -1.11 7.14
N THR A 123 12.43 -0.13 6.40
CA THR A 123 11.14 0.52 6.76
C THR A 123 9.99 -0.47 6.70
N PHE A 124 9.99 -1.35 5.70
CA PHE A 124 9.01 -2.44 5.60
C PHE A 124 9.08 -3.41 6.78
N ASP A 125 10.28 -3.80 7.19
CA ASP A 125 10.45 -4.66 8.37
C ASP A 125 10.00 -3.94 9.66
N ARG A 126 10.28 -2.65 9.82
CA ARG A 126 9.75 -1.84 10.93
C ARG A 126 8.22 -1.82 10.94
N TYR A 127 7.60 -1.67 9.75
CA TYR A 127 6.15 -1.68 9.60
C TYR A 127 5.52 -3.02 10.05
N ARG A 128 6.19 -4.15 9.83
CA ARG A 128 5.70 -5.48 10.27
C ARG A 128 5.53 -5.59 11.79
N TYR A 129 6.24 -4.76 12.57
CA TYR A 129 6.13 -4.69 14.02
C TYR A 129 5.12 -3.62 14.50
N THR A 130 4.34 -3.03 13.60
CA THR A 130 3.21 -2.18 13.97
C THR A 130 1.91 -2.99 14.00
N PRO A 131 0.92 -2.59 14.83
CA PRO A 131 -0.38 -3.24 14.80
C PRO A 131 -1.05 -3.07 13.44
N THR A 132 -1.46 -4.18 12.83
CA THR A 132 -2.22 -4.18 11.57
C THR A 132 -3.68 -4.47 11.86
N PHE A 133 -4.57 -3.68 11.27
CA PHE A 133 -6.01 -3.85 11.40
C PHE A 133 -6.60 -4.28 10.07
N SER A 134 -7.58 -5.17 10.13
CA SER A 134 -8.32 -5.62 8.96
C SER A 134 -9.82 -5.55 9.24
N ALA A 135 -10.58 -5.13 8.25
CA ALA A 135 -12.02 -5.14 8.28
C ALA A 135 -12.55 -5.69 6.96
N VAL A 136 -13.37 -6.71 7.04
CA VAL A 136 -14.03 -7.32 5.87
C VAL A 136 -15.50 -7.41 6.18
N GLY A 137 -16.32 -7.00 5.23
CA GLY A 137 -17.77 -7.13 5.30
C GLY A 137 -18.32 -7.61 3.96
N GLY A 138 -19.33 -8.46 4.02
CA GLY A 138 -20.03 -8.96 2.85
C GLY A 138 -21.52 -9.11 3.14
N ALA A 139 -22.32 -9.01 2.10
CA ALA A 139 -23.74 -9.34 2.15
C ALA A 139 -24.11 -10.10 0.89
N ASP A 140 -24.68 -11.27 1.07
CA ASP A 140 -25.11 -12.16 0.01
C ASP A 140 -26.62 -12.35 0.07
N TYR A 141 -27.27 -12.25 -1.07
CA TYR A 141 -28.67 -12.62 -1.23
C TYR A 141 -28.74 -13.97 -1.94
N GLN A 142 -29.40 -14.93 -1.31
CA GLN A 142 -29.57 -16.27 -1.86
C GLN A 142 -31.07 -16.53 -2.08
N TRP A 143 -31.31 -17.06 -3.24
CA TRP A 143 -32.63 -17.49 -3.67
C TRP A 143 -32.52 -18.96 -4.12
N ASP A 144 -33.06 -19.85 -3.29
CA ASP A 144 -33.03 -21.28 -3.57
C ASP A 144 -34.45 -21.76 -3.87
N VAL A 145 -34.62 -22.44 -5.00
CA VAL A 145 -35.83 -23.17 -5.34
C VAL A 145 -35.56 -24.64 -5.04
N GLU A 146 -36.19 -25.16 -4.01
CA GLU A 146 -36.01 -26.55 -3.59
C GLU A 146 -36.82 -27.48 -4.46
N ASP A 147 -36.29 -27.83 -5.63
CA ASP A 147 -37.00 -28.62 -6.66
C ASP A 147 -37.23 -30.08 -6.25
N GLN A 148 -36.33 -30.67 -5.44
CA GLN A 148 -36.39 -32.11 -5.13
C GLN A 148 -37.48 -32.45 -4.14
N PHE A 149 -37.69 -31.66 -3.09
CA PHE A 149 -38.78 -31.83 -2.14
C PHE A 149 -40.15 -31.54 -2.76
N VAL A 150 -40.21 -30.55 -3.64
CA VAL A 150 -41.38 -30.19 -4.42
C VAL A 150 -41.79 -31.34 -5.35
N THR A 151 -40.85 -31.98 -6.02
CA THR A 151 -41.12 -33.10 -6.95
C THR A 151 -41.67 -34.30 -6.21
N ASP A 152 -41.15 -34.64 -5.03
CA ASP A 152 -41.60 -35.78 -4.21
C ASP A 152 -42.99 -35.52 -3.60
N MET A 153 -43.28 -34.33 -3.11
CA MET A 153 -44.58 -33.96 -2.57
C MET A 153 -45.63 -33.80 -3.66
N GLN A 154 -45.29 -33.28 -4.80
CA GLN A 154 -46.18 -33.21 -5.97
C GLN A 154 -46.57 -34.57 -6.48
N ALA A 155 -45.63 -35.55 -6.47
CA ALA A 155 -45.89 -36.96 -6.85
C ALA A 155 -46.80 -37.65 -5.82
N LEU A 156 -46.73 -37.29 -4.55
CA LEU A 156 -47.51 -37.92 -3.46
C LEU A 156 -48.91 -37.32 -3.27
N THR A 157 -49.06 -35.99 -3.46
CA THR A 157 -50.29 -35.25 -3.10
C THR A 157 -51.03 -34.66 -4.31
N GLY A 158 -50.38 -34.56 -5.47
CA GLY A 158 -50.93 -33.87 -6.64
C GLY A 158 -51.07 -32.35 -6.47
N MET A 159 -50.57 -31.79 -5.36
CA MET A 159 -50.58 -30.35 -5.08
C MET A 159 -49.31 -29.66 -5.58
N ASN A 160 -49.48 -28.54 -6.22
CA ASN A 160 -48.37 -27.74 -6.70
C ASN A 160 -47.81 -26.95 -5.48
N VAL A 161 -46.81 -27.51 -4.80
CA VAL A 161 -46.15 -26.87 -3.66
C VAL A 161 -44.82 -26.30 -4.19
N SER A 162 -44.71 -24.98 -4.22
CA SER A 162 -43.46 -24.32 -4.52
C SER A 162 -42.84 -23.87 -3.20
N SER A 163 -41.73 -24.49 -2.81
CA SER A 163 -40.94 -24.01 -1.68
C SER A 163 -39.77 -23.18 -2.21
N THR A 164 -39.96 -21.89 -2.18
CA THR A 164 -38.89 -20.94 -2.47
C THR A 164 -38.34 -20.43 -1.14
N SER A 165 -37.10 -20.64 -0.87
CA SER A 165 -36.42 -20.05 0.27
C SER A 165 -35.58 -18.86 -0.13
N GLU A 166 -35.86 -17.72 0.45
CA GLU A 166 -35.11 -16.50 0.23
C GLU A 166 -34.42 -16.11 1.54
N ARG A 167 -33.11 -15.81 1.46
CA ARG A 167 -32.37 -15.37 2.63
C ARG A 167 -31.32 -14.32 2.25
N VAL A 168 -31.02 -13.46 3.22
CA VAL A 168 -29.93 -12.49 3.17
C VAL A 168 -28.94 -12.87 4.24
N ASP A 169 -27.71 -13.14 3.83
CA ASP A 169 -26.60 -13.44 4.71
C ASP A 169 -25.68 -12.21 4.74
N ALA A 170 -25.40 -11.68 5.94
CA ALA A 170 -24.46 -10.59 6.13
C ALA A 170 -23.35 -11.07 7.06
N SER A 171 -22.10 -10.91 6.62
CA SER A 171 -20.92 -11.27 7.41
C SER A 171 -20.04 -10.05 7.65
N THR A 172 -19.48 -9.94 8.85
CA THR A 172 -18.50 -8.91 9.18
C THR A 172 -17.37 -9.55 9.97
N SER A 173 -16.13 -9.26 9.59
CA SER A 173 -14.95 -9.69 10.29
C SER A 173 -14.03 -8.49 10.54
N LEU A 174 -13.68 -8.28 11.82
CA LEU A 174 -12.72 -7.27 12.25
C LEU A 174 -11.54 -8.00 12.86
N GLY A 175 -10.34 -7.71 12.36
CA GLY A 175 -9.11 -8.33 12.85
C GLY A 175 -8.09 -7.28 13.31
N ALA A 176 -7.33 -7.60 14.33
CA ALA A 176 -6.14 -6.89 14.73
C ALA A 176 -5.01 -7.89 14.94
N ARG A 177 -3.84 -7.63 14.36
CA ARG A 177 -2.65 -8.47 14.52
C ARG A 177 -1.46 -7.62 14.90
N TYR A 178 -0.68 -8.10 15.85
CA TYR A 178 0.54 -7.46 16.32
C TYR A 178 1.67 -8.47 16.43
N LEU A 179 2.79 -8.19 15.79
CA LEU A 179 4.01 -8.99 15.89
C LEU A 179 4.91 -8.41 16.99
N LEU A 180 5.23 -9.23 17.98
CA LEU A 180 6.11 -8.84 19.09
C LEU A 180 7.57 -8.91 18.67
N LYS A 181 8.40 -8.00 19.18
CA LYS A 181 9.85 -7.98 18.91
C LYS A 181 10.58 -9.26 19.33
N GLY A 182 10.00 -10.05 20.25
CA GLY A 182 10.49 -11.36 20.68
C GLY A 182 10.08 -12.52 19.76
N GLY A 183 9.47 -12.26 18.59
CA GLY A 183 9.03 -13.27 17.63
C GLY A 183 7.63 -13.81 17.87
N GLY A 184 6.99 -13.48 19.01
CA GLY A 184 5.60 -13.85 19.25
C GLY A 184 4.61 -13.02 18.44
N ALA A 185 3.41 -13.54 18.21
CA ALA A 185 2.33 -12.83 17.54
C ALA A 185 1.05 -12.87 18.37
N ILE A 186 0.38 -11.73 18.48
CA ILE A 186 -0.94 -11.60 19.06
C ILE A 186 -1.92 -11.30 17.94
N ALA A 187 -3.04 -12.02 17.89
CA ALA A 187 -4.12 -11.68 16.97
C ALA A 187 -5.47 -11.76 17.71
N VAL A 188 -6.35 -10.84 17.37
CA VAL A 188 -7.73 -10.78 17.85
C VAL A 188 -8.63 -10.65 16.64
N ASN A 189 -9.62 -11.53 16.52
CA ASN A 189 -10.62 -11.51 15.48
C ASN A 189 -12.02 -11.48 16.09
N LEU A 190 -12.82 -10.52 15.64
CA LEU A 190 -14.25 -10.43 15.91
C LEU A 190 -14.98 -10.75 14.61
N THR A 191 -15.73 -11.82 14.61
CA THR A 191 -16.60 -12.19 13.48
C THR A 191 -18.06 -12.09 13.91
N ASN A 192 -18.90 -11.57 13.01
CA ASN A 192 -20.33 -11.54 13.20
C ASN A 192 -21.01 -11.96 11.89
N ASN A 193 -21.86 -13.00 11.97
CA ASN A 193 -22.68 -13.48 10.87
C ASN A 193 -24.13 -13.26 11.23
N PHE A 194 -24.86 -12.72 10.30
CA PHE A 194 -26.29 -12.46 10.44
C PHE A 194 -27.02 -12.99 9.20
N THR A 195 -27.97 -13.89 9.42
CA THR A 195 -28.82 -14.45 8.37
C THR A 195 -30.25 -14.02 8.63
N ARG A 196 -30.88 -13.44 7.63
CA ARG A 196 -32.32 -13.13 7.66
C ARG A 196 -33.03 -13.93 6.59
N PHE A 197 -33.98 -14.75 7.03
CA PHE A 197 -34.89 -15.44 6.15
C PHE A 197 -36.03 -14.53 5.76
N LEU A 198 -36.33 -14.45 4.47
CA LEU A 198 -37.44 -13.66 3.93
C LEU A 198 -38.69 -14.52 3.75
N THR A 199 -38.53 -15.83 3.78
CA THR A 199 -39.58 -16.85 3.66
C THR A 199 -39.48 -17.84 4.80
N GLY A 200 -40.60 -18.32 5.35
CA GLY A 200 -40.67 -19.30 6.44
C GLY A 200 -40.87 -18.68 7.84
N ASP A 201 -40.92 -19.57 8.88
CA ASP A 201 -41.22 -19.20 10.27
C ASP A 201 -40.01 -18.62 11.02
N ILE A 202 -38.78 -19.00 10.67
CA ILE A 202 -37.56 -18.48 11.27
C ILE A 202 -37.16 -17.22 10.54
N SER A 203 -37.22 -16.08 11.22
CA SER A 203 -36.99 -14.80 10.57
C SER A 203 -35.54 -14.31 10.63
N GLU A 204 -34.78 -14.66 11.68
CA GLU A 204 -33.43 -14.11 11.89
C GLU A 204 -32.57 -15.09 12.68
N LEU A 205 -31.30 -15.20 12.27
CA LEU A 205 -30.27 -15.96 12.97
C LEU A 205 -29.00 -15.11 13.03
N GLY A 206 -28.43 -14.94 14.21
CA GLY A 206 -27.18 -14.21 14.42
C GLY A 206 -26.17 -15.07 15.17
N ALA A 207 -24.92 -15.04 14.72
CA ALA A 207 -23.80 -15.68 15.40
C ALA A 207 -22.61 -14.74 15.43
N GLY A 208 -22.04 -14.53 16.62
CA GLY A 208 -20.84 -13.73 16.81
C GLY A 208 -19.78 -14.52 17.56
N ALA A 209 -18.52 -14.34 17.20
CA ALA A 209 -17.38 -14.93 17.88
C ALA A 209 -16.26 -13.91 18.05
N LEU A 210 -15.66 -13.88 19.23
CA LEU A 210 -14.42 -13.15 19.51
C LEU A 210 -13.34 -14.17 19.81
N ILE A 211 -12.30 -14.20 18.99
CA ILE A 211 -11.19 -15.15 19.09
C ILE A 211 -9.90 -14.38 19.30
N GLY A 212 -9.25 -14.64 20.43
CA GLY A 212 -7.89 -14.17 20.70
C GLY A 212 -6.91 -15.33 20.53
N SER A 213 -5.78 -15.08 19.86
CA SER A 213 -4.68 -16.02 19.71
C SER A 213 -3.36 -15.38 20.08
N PHE A 214 -2.53 -16.16 20.77
CA PHE A 214 -1.14 -15.82 21.06
C PHE A 214 -0.28 -16.98 20.59
N THR A 215 0.71 -16.65 19.77
CA THR A 215 1.68 -17.62 19.25
C THR A 215 3.07 -17.18 19.65
N GLN A 216 3.85 -18.08 20.22
CA GLN A 216 5.25 -17.86 20.55
C GLN A 216 6.08 -18.91 19.83
N PRO A 217 7.23 -18.54 19.18
CA PRO A 217 8.12 -19.49 18.53
C PRO A 217 8.81 -20.41 19.53
#